data_195d73d88974ea46e3d5c40be6ef297b
#
_entry.id   195d73d88974ea46e3d5c40be6ef297b
#
_cell.length_a   1.000
_cell.length_b   1.000
_cell.length_c   1.000
_cell.angle_alpha   90.00
_cell.angle_beta   90.00
_cell.angle_gamma   90.00
#
_symmetry.space_group_name_H-M   'P 1'
#
loop_
_entity.id
_entity.type
_entity.pdbx_description
1 polymer ?
#
loop_
_entity_poly.entity_id
_entity_poly.type
_entity_poly.pdbx_seq_one_letter_code
_entity_poly.pdbx_strand_id
1 'polypeptide(L)'
;MAERRGPALVLGLLLAMCGCKPGWPHFDAPDGTFSAELPPPLRVEAERIEGSQRLLSVESHGNEDQAFLVQRRRPVPGRRLDPTGVLDGFCAEFARARSYEITTDARGRRRDGRAAQTCAFRAQGLEIRIQVVAAGQCVYTLMAMWRGPAPDVDRFFDGFRVLEDCPVDQNPSP
;
A
#
# COMPACT_ATOMS: atom_id res chain seq x y z
N MET A 1 2.74 -58.95 -51.27
CA MET A 1 1.98 -58.39 -50.15
C MET A 1 2.92 -57.40 -49.45
N ALA A 2 2.70 -56.11 -49.66
CA ALA A 2 3.51 -55.05 -49.12
C ALA A 2 2.63 -54.20 -48.25
N GLU A 3 2.86 -54.23 -46.93
CA GLU A 3 2.15 -53.48 -45.93
C GLU A 3 2.80 -52.09 -45.77
N ARG A 4 2.03 -51.05 -46.20
CA ARG A 4 2.43 -49.64 -46.01
C ARG A 4 2.04 -49.22 -44.62
N ARG A 5 3.00 -48.97 -43.75
CA ARG A 5 2.82 -48.27 -42.49
C ARG A 5 2.90 -46.76 -42.76
N GLY A 6 1.78 -46.08 -42.58
CA GLY A 6 1.71 -44.62 -42.61
C GLY A 6 2.33 -43.97 -41.35
N PRO A 7 2.90 -42.77 -41.47
CA PRO A 7 3.44 -42.05 -40.30
C PRO A 7 2.30 -41.45 -39.47
N ALA A 8 2.29 -41.78 -38.18
CA ALA A 8 1.42 -41.16 -37.20
C ALA A 8 1.88 -39.70 -36.97
N LEU A 9 1.04 -38.75 -37.33
CA LEU A 9 1.20 -37.34 -37.09
C LEU A 9 0.93 -37.10 -35.59
N VAL A 10 1.98 -36.97 -34.80
CA VAL A 10 1.86 -36.52 -33.40
C VAL A 10 1.63 -35.01 -33.43
N LEU A 11 0.37 -34.63 -33.33
CA LEU A 11 -0.05 -33.22 -33.16
C LEU A 11 0.25 -32.81 -31.73
N GLY A 12 1.46 -32.27 -31.50
CA GLY A 12 1.84 -31.71 -30.21
C GLY A 12 1.01 -30.46 -29.92
N LEU A 13 0.02 -30.60 -29.02
CA LEU A 13 -0.76 -29.52 -28.51
C LEU A 13 0.13 -28.68 -27.56
N LEU A 14 0.79 -27.66 -28.09
CA LEU A 14 1.44 -26.61 -27.30
C LEU A 14 0.37 -25.80 -26.58
N LEU A 15 0.02 -26.26 -25.38
CA LEU A 15 -0.70 -25.42 -24.40
C LEU A 15 0.26 -24.29 -24.01
N ALA A 16 0.14 -23.15 -24.69
CA ALA A 16 0.66 -21.88 -24.23
C ALA A 16 -0.05 -21.58 -22.89
N MET A 17 0.57 -21.98 -21.79
CA MET A 17 0.18 -21.49 -20.47
C MET A 17 0.48 -19.99 -20.47
N CYS A 18 -0.55 -19.19 -20.86
CA CYS A 18 -0.60 -17.78 -20.48
C CYS A 18 -0.54 -17.76 -18.96
N GLY A 19 0.66 -17.57 -18.42
CA GLY A 19 0.88 -17.33 -17.00
C GLY A 19 0.27 -15.98 -16.62
N CYS A 20 -1.05 -15.93 -16.53
CA CYS A 20 -1.73 -14.81 -15.86
C CYS A 20 -1.19 -14.79 -14.44
N LYS A 21 -0.27 -13.86 -14.15
CA LYS A 21 0.09 -13.57 -12.76
C LYS A 21 -1.24 -13.32 -12.04
N PRO A 22 -1.56 -14.03 -10.95
CA PRO A 22 -2.79 -13.79 -10.21
C PRO A 22 -2.84 -12.30 -9.88
N GLY A 23 -3.94 -11.65 -10.24
CA GLY A 23 -4.15 -10.25 -9.91
C GLY A 23 -4.10 -10.07 -8.40
N TRP A 24 -3.54 -8.98 -7.91
CA TRP A 24 -3.66 -8.65 -6.50
C TRP A 24 -5.13 -8.38 -6.19
N PRO A 25 -5.66 -8.92 -5.09
CA PRO A 25 -7.02 -8.61 -4.68
C PRO A 25 -7.18 -7.12 -4.40
N HIS A 26 -8.34 -6.63 -4.76
CA HIS A 26 -8.75 -5.27 -4.46
C HIS A 26 -9.40 -5.26 -3.07
N PHE A 27 -8.95 -4.35 -2.23
CA PHE A 27 -9.51 -4.08 -0.91
C PHE A 27 -10.24 -2.75 -0.93
N ASP A 28 -11.48 -2.73 -0.49
CA ASP A 28 -12.25 -1.51 -0.23
C ASP A 28 -12.41 -1.33 1.29
N ALA A 29 -12.10 -0.14 1.77
CA ALA A 29 -12.31 0.19 3.18
C ALA A 29 -13.80 0.07 3.54
N PRO A 30 -14.16 -0.49 4.71
CA PRO A 30 -15.56 -0.70 5.10
C PRO A 30 -16.43 0.57 5.11
N ASP A 31 -15.80 1.73 5.26
CA ASP A 31 -16.46 3.04 5.25
C ASP A 31 -16.33 3.78 3.91
N GLY A 32 -15.83 3.11 2.86
CA GLY A 32 -15.77 3.66 1.51
C GLY A 32 -14.71 4.75 1.31
N THR A 33 -13.84 5.03 2.29
CA THR A 33 -12.91 6.17 2.20
C THR A 33 -11.71 5.92 1.30
N PHE A 34 -11.29 4.68 1.13
CA PHE A 34 -10.18 4.33 0.24
C PHE A 34 -10.29 2.91 -0.32
N SER A 35 -9.55 2.66 -1.37
CA SER A 35 -9.29 1.32 -1.89
C SER A 35 -7.81 1.10 -2.15
N ALA A 36 -7.37 -0.16 -2.17
CA ALA A 36 -5.98 -0.54 -2.42
C ALA A 36 -5.87 -1.90 -3.11
N GLU A 37 -4.87 -2.08 -3.96
CA GLU A 37 -4.43 -3.39 -4.44
C GLU A 37 -3.29 -3.90 -3.59
N LEU A 38 -3.44 -5.08 -3.00
CA LEU A 38 -2.47 -5.69 -2.10
C LEU A 38 -2.27 -7.16 -2.46
N PRO A 39 -1.04 -7.71 -2.39
CA PRO A 39 -0.85 -9.13 -2.58
C PRO A 39 -1.52 -9.94 -1.47
N PRO A 40 -2.06 -11.15 -1.74
CA PRO A 40 -2.61 -12.01 -0.70
C PRO A 40 -1.48 -12.65 0.15
N PRO A 41 -1.78 -13.07 1.40
CA PRO A 41 -3.04 -12.92 2.12
C PRO A 41 -3.20 -11.53 2.74
N LEU A 42 -4.44 -11.06 2.84
CA LEU A 42 -4.78 -9.80 3.50
C LEU A 42 -5.15 -10.05 4.97
N ARG A 43 -4.65 -9.19 5.83
CA ARG A 43 -5.07 -9.07 7.23
C ARG A 43 -5.61 -7.67 7.47
N VAL A 44 -6.89 -7.59 7.80
CA VAL A 44 -7.54 -6.33 8.17
C VAL A 44 -7.64 -6.28 9.68
N GLU A 45 -7.03 -5.28 10.30
CA GLU A 45 -7.21 -5.02 11.72
C GLU A 45 -8.48 -4.18 11.92
N ALA A 46 -9.26 -4.52 12.95
CA ALA A 46 -10.40 -3.69 13.34
C ALA A 46 -9.94 -2.27 13.67
N GLU A 47 -10.78 -1.28 13.35
CA GLU A 47 -10.47 0.11 13.68
C GLU A 47 -10.27 0.25 15.20
N ARG A 48 -9.14 0.82 15.60
CA ARG A 48 -8.78 1.05 17.01
C ARG A 48 -8.56 2.53 17.27
N ILE A 49 -8.71 2.91 18.53
CA ILE A 49 -8.45 4.30 18.99
C ILE A 49 -7.08 4.33 19.65
N GLU A 50 -6.22 5.23 19.17
CA GLU A 50 -4.93 5.54 19.77
C GLU A 50 -4.85 7.03 20.05
N GLY A 51 -4.90 7.40 21.35
CA GLY A 51 -4.95 8.80 21.75
C GLY A 51 -6.15 9.54 21.16
N SER A 52 -5.90 10.57 20.34
CA SER A 52 -6.92 11.36 19.66
C SER A 52 -7.24 10.90 18.22
N GLN A 53 -6.79 9.71 17.84
CA GLN A 53 -6.90 9.21 16.46
C GLN A 53 -7.58 7.85 16.41
N ARG A 54 -8.30 7.60 15.32
CA ARG A 54 -8.80 6.27 14.92
C ARG A 54 -7.91 5.72 13.83
N LEU A 55 -7.45 4.50 13.99
CA LEU A 55 -6.57 3.82 13.06
C LEU A 55 -7.27 2.61 12.45
N LEU A 56 -7.23 2.51 11.13
CA LEU A 56 -7.56 1.31 10.38
C LEU A 56 -6.29 0.84 9.67
N SER A 57 -5.92 -0.43 9.83
CA SER A 57 -4.74 -1.01 9.19
C SER A 57 -5.13 -2.20 8.32
N VAL A 58 -4.55 -2.27 7.13
CA VAL A 58 -4.63 -3.41 6.23
C VAL A 58 -3.22 -3.83 5.89
N GLU A 59 -2.88 -5.05 6.22
CA GLU A 59 -1.56 -5.63 6.04
C GLU A 59 -1.60 -6.79 5.05
N SER A 60 -0.51 -6.97 4.34
CA SER A 60 -0.28 -8.10 3.47
C SER A 60 1.17 -8.55 3.56
N HIS A 61 1.37 -9.84 3.65
CA HIS A 61 2.67 -10.47 3.55
C HIS A 61 2.72 -11.26 2.24
N GLY A 62 3.30 -10.67 1.19
CA GLY A 62 3.42 -11.33 -0.11
C GLY A 62 4.26 -12.61 -0.05
N ASN A 63 5.29 -12.63 0.83
CA ASN A 63 6.10 -13.77 1.24
C ASN A 63 6.88 -13.40 2.52
N GLU A 64 7.78 -14.27 3.00
CA GLU A 64 8.58 -14.03 4.22
C GLU A 64 9.49 -12.78 4.14
N ASP A 65 9.84 -12.37 2.92
CA ASP A 65 10.73 -11.23 2.68
C ASP A 65 9.99 -9.95 2.26
N GLN A 66 8.66 -9.96 2.22
CA GLN A 66 7.87 -8.83 1.72
C GLN A 66 6.66 -8.56 2.61
N ALA A 67 6.48 -7.29 2.96
CA ALA A 67 5.29 -6.83 3.68
C ALA A 67 4.80 -5.51 3.10
N PHE A 68 3.47 -5.37 3.07
CA PHE A 68 2.77 -4.17 2.61
C PHE A 68 1.77 -3.75 3.69
N LEU A 69 1.66 -2.45 3.90
CA LEU A 69 0.74 -1.88 4.87
C LEU A 69 0.04 -0.66 4.27
N VAL A 70 -1.26 -0.60 4.44
CA VAL A 70 -2.04 0.63 4.30
C VAL A 70 -2.62 0.95 5.66
N GLN A 71 -2.29 2.11 6.21
CA GLN A 71 -2.85 2.60 7.46
C GLN A 71 -3.55 3.93 7.22
N ARG A 72 -4.81 4.02 7.63
CA ARG A 72 -5.54 5.28 7.71
C ARG A 72 -5.58 5.78 9.14
N ARG A 73 -5.28 7.06 9.30
CA ARG A 73 -5.46 7.81 10.56
C ARG A 73 -6.50 8.88 10.34
N ARG A 74 -7.51 8.94 11.19
CA ARG A 74 -8.49 10.02 11.24
C ARG A 74 -8.67 10.49 12.70
N PRO A 75 -9.04 11.76 12.95
CA PRO A 75 -9.28 12.22 14.30
C PRO A 75 -10.52 11.53 14.90
N VAL A 76 -10.55 11.41 16.22
CA VAL A 76 -11.81 11.10 16.92
C VAL A 76 -12.75 12.31 16.85
N PRO A 77 -14.09 12.13 17.00
CA PRO A 77 -15.04 13.23 17.00
C PRO A 77 -14.63 14.38 17.94
N GLY A 78 -14.77 15.61 17.47
CA GLY A 78 -14.38 16.81 18.21
C GLY A 78 -12.88 17.11 18.27
N ARG A 79 -12.05 16.34 17.60
CA ARG A 79 -10.61 16.60 17.44
C ARG A 79 -10.27 16.93 15.98
N ARG A 80 -9.15 17.60 15.77
CA ARG A 80 -8.61 17.88 14.44
C ARG A 80 -7.24 17.24 14.31
N LEU A 81 -6.95 16.77 13.12
CA LEU A 81 -5.62 16.36 12.71
C LEU A 81 -5.04 17.50 11.86
N ASP A 82 -3.74 17.74 11.97
CA ASP A 82 -3.00 18.55 11.01
C ASP A 82 -2.29 17.64 9.99
N PRO A 83 -2.92 17.32 8.85
CA PRO A 83 -2.33 16.43 7.88
C PRO A 83 -1.04 16.99 7.25
N THR A 84 -0.94 18.31 7.15
CA THR A 84 0.24 18.97 6.59
C THR A 84 1.43 18.85 7.52
N GLY A 85 1.23 19.12 8.82
CA GLY A 85 2.28 18.95 9.83
C GLY A 85 2.76 17.48 9.93
N VAL A 86 1.85 16.51 9.76
CA VAL A 86 2.24 15.10 9.69
C VAL A 86 3.14 14.82 8.49
N LEU A 87 2.84 15.38 7.30
CA LEU A 87 3.70 15.22 6.13
C LEU A 87 5.10 15.80 6.38
N ASP A 88 5.19 16.98 6.99
CA ASP A 88 6.44 17.75 7.08
C ASP A 88 7.54 17.06 7.91
N GLY A 89 7.17 16.28 8.91
CA GLY A 89 8.12 15.63 9.83
C GLY A 89 8.28 14.13 9.63
N PHE A 90 7.38 13.49 8.89
CA PHE A 90 7.24 12.03 8.91
C PHE A 90 8.53 11.26 8.60
N CYS A 91 9.21 11.59 7.49
CA CYS A 91 10.41 10.84 7.07
C CYS A 91 11.51 10.92 8.12
N ALA A 92 11.79 12.13 8.63
CA ALA A 92 12.83 12.35 9.63
C ALA A 92 12.51 11.67 10.97
N GLU A 93 11.26 11.74 11.40
CA GLU A 93 10.80 11.11 12.65
C GLU A 93 10.84 9.59 12.55
N PHE A 94 10.36 9.02 11.44
CA PHE A 94 10.40 7.58 11.20
C PHE A 94 11.84 7.05 11.17
N ALA A 95 12.75 7.73 10.46
CA ALA A 95 14.16 7.36 10.40
C ALA A 95 14.80 7.39 11.78
N ARG A 96 14.57 8.47 12.54
CA ARG A 96 15.14 8.65 13.88
C ARG A 96 14.66 7.58 14.86
N ALA A 97 13.35 7.28 14.84
CA ALA A 97 12.73 6.31 15.74
C ALA A 97 13.22 4.87 15.51
N ARG A 98 13.72 4.57 14.31
CA ARG A 98 14.13 3.23 13.89
C ARG A 98 15.63 3.10 13.59
N SER A 99 16.39 4.20 13.67
CA SER A 99 17.80 4.26 13.25
C SER A 99 18.02 3.81 11.80
N TYR A 100 17.14 4.24 10.91
CA TYR A 100 17.21 3.93 9.48
C TYR A 100 17.92 5.04 8.71
N GLU A 101 18.66 4.66 7.66
CA GLU A 101 19.21 5.59 6.71
C GLU A 101 18.13 6.06 5.73
N ILE A 102 17.96 7.37 5.58
CA ILE A 102 17.06 7.95 4.58
C ILE A 102 17.79 7.94 3.23
N THR A 103 17.25 7.24 2.24
CA THR A 103 17.77 7.23 0.86
C THR A 103 16.97 8.12 -0.08
N THR A 104 15.72 8.43 0.27
CA THR A 104 14.85 9.38 -0.45
C THR A 104 13.93 10.07 0.54
N ASP A 105 13.79 11.40 0.36
CA ASP A 105 12.80 12.23 1.02
C ASP A 105 12.29 13.24 0.00
N ALA A 106 11.09 13.02 -0.52
CA ALA A 106 10.51 13.83 -1.59
C ALA A 106 9.06 14.20 -1.26
N ARG A 107 8.82 15.50 -1.22
CA ARG A 107 7.48 16.04 -1.09
C ARG A 107 6.92 16.40 -2.47
N GLY A 108 5.65 16.15 -2.68
CA GLY A 108 5.00 16.41 -3.96
C GLY A 108 3.49 16.21 -3.92
N ARG A 109 2.94 15.95 -5.09
CA ARG A 109 1.53 15.60 -5.26
C ARG A 109 1.42 14.26 -5.97
N ARG A 110 0.42 13.48 -5.58
CA ARG A 110 0.00 12.30 -6.33
C ARG A 110 -0.67 12.70 -7.65
N ARG A 111 -0.92 11.69 -8.51
CA ARG A 111 -1.67 11.88 -9.77
C ARG A 111 -3.08 12.42 -9.56
N ASP A 112 -3.70 12.13 -8.40
CA ASP A 112 -5.01 12.64 -7.98
C ASP A 112 -4.97 14.06 -7.39
N GLY A 113 -3.80 14.71 -7.41
CA GLY A 113 -3.60 16.08 -6.94
C GLY A 113 -3.37 16.24 -5.44
N ARG A 114 -3.54 15.17 -4.65
CA ARG A 114 -3.38 15.22 -3.19
C ARG A 114 -1.92 15.41 -2.78
N ALA A 115 -1.71 16.16 -1.70
CA ALA A 115 -0.39 16.33 -1.12
C ALA A 115 0.14 14.99 -0.60
N ALA A 116 1.39 14.69 -0.89
CA ALA A 116 2.04 13.46 -0.44
C ALA A 116 3.53 13.69 -0.15
N GLN A 117 4.06 12.89 0.77
CA GLN A 117 5.49 12.75 1.00
C GLN A 117 5.90 11.30 0.76
N THR A 118 6.98 11.10 0.02
CA THR A 118 7.55 9.78 -0.26
C THR A 118 8.92 9.68 0.39
N CYS A 119 9.12 8.65 1.20
CA CYS A 119 10.39 8.34 1.83
C CYS A 119 10.86 6.95 1.37
N ALA A 120 12.15 6.80 1.22
CA ALA A 120 12.79 5.49 1.15
C ALA A 120 13.87 5.38 2.21
N PHE A 121 14.01 4.17 2.77
CA PHE A 121 14.94 3.89 3.85
C PHE A 121 15.65 2.57 3.59
N ARG A 122 16.84 2.45 4.18
CA ARG A 122 17.63 1.22 4.17
C ARG A 122 18.13 0.90 5.56
N ALA A 123 18.05 -0.37 5.96
CA ALA A 123 18.63 -0.87 7.20
C ALA A 123 18.92 -2.37 7.12
N GLN A 124 20.16 -2.80 7.30
CA GLN A 124 20.56 -4.21 7.41
C GLN A 124 19.97 -5.12 6.30
N GLY A 125 20.02 -4.68 5.04
CA GLY A 125 19.48 -5.40 3.89
C GLY A 125 17.96 -5.34 3.74
N LEU A 126 17.27 -4.59 4.61
CA LEU A 126 15.86 -4.25 4.47
C LEU A 126 15.72 -2.95 3.69
N GLU A 127 14.94 -2.96 2.64
CA GLU A 127 14.51 -1.77 1.91
C GLU A 127 13.08 -1.45 2.33
N ILE A 128 12.81 -0.16 2.53
CA ILE A 128 11.48 0.34 2.93
C ILE A 128 11.14 1.53 2.06
N ARG A 129 9.95 1.54 1.49
CA ARG A 129 9.39 2.71 0.82
C ARG A 129 8.06 3.05 1.45
N ILE A 130 7.90 4.31 1.81
CA ILE A 130 6.68 4.84 2.43
C ILE A 130 6.16 6.00 1.60
N GLN A 131 4.85 6.06 1.43
CA GLN A 131 4.16 7.24 0.95
C GLN A 131 3.09 7.64 1.96
N VAL A 132 3.14 8.90 2.40
CA VAL A 132 2.13 9.50 3.28
C VAL A 132 1.29 10.44 2.44
N VAL A 133 -0.02 10.33 2.54
CA VAL A 133 -0.99 11.08 1.73
C VAL A 133 -1.97 11.80 2.65
N ALA A 134 -2.15 13.10 2.43
CA ALA A 134 -3.16 13.90 3.13
C ALA A 134 -4.45 13.99 2.30
N ALA A 135 -5.61 13.75 2.93
CA ALA A 135 -6.93 13.85 2.31
C ALA A 135 -7.99 14.31 3.33
N GLY A 136 -8.38 15.58 3.27
CA GLY A 136 -9.24 16.20 4.26
C GLY A 136 -8.60 16.13 5.65
N GLN A 137 -9.30 15.54 6.62
CA GLN A 137 -8.82 15.30 7.98
C GLN A 137 -8.15 13.92 8.14
N CYS A 138 -7.95 13.16 7.07
CA CYS A 138 -7.27 11.88 7.12
C CYS A 138 -5.82 11.96 6.64
N VAL A 139 -5.00 11.09 7.23
CA VAL A 139 -3.66 10.78 6.74
C VAL A 139 -3.60 9.28 6.44
N TYR A 140 -3.17 8.96 5.24
CA TYR A 140 -2.92 7.59 4.80
C TYR A 140 -1.41 7.35 4.76
N THR A 141 -0.97 6.26 5.37
CA THR A 141 0.41 5.79 5.29
C THR A 141 0.43 4.48 4.52
N LEU A 142 1.08 4.49 3.37
CA LEU A 142 1.35 3.31 2.57
C LEU A 142 2.80 2.92 2.80
N MET A 143 3.07 1.67 3.12
CA MET A 143 4.43 1.19 3.36
C MET A 143 4.64 -0.15 2.67
N ALA A 144 5.72 -0.24 1.91
CA ALA A 144 6.25 -1.50 1.38
C ALA A 144 7.62 -1.75 1.98
N MET A 145 7.86 -2.97 2.45
CA MET A 145 9.13 -3.43 2.99
C MET A 145 9.54 -4.72 2.30
N TRP A 146 10.82 -4.85 1.96
CA TRP A 146 11.30 -6.08 1.32
C TRP A 146 12.79 -6.32 1.57
N ARG A 147 13.18 -7.59 1.41
CA ARG A 147 14.59 -8.03 1.32
C ARG A 147 14.82 -8.68 -0.04
N GLY A 148 16.05 -8.55 -0.55
CA GLY A 148 16.39 -9.10 -1.86
C GLY A 148 15.71 -8.36 -3.03
N PRO A 149 15.25 -9.06 -4.09
CA PRO A 149 14.66 -8.44 -5.26
C PRO A 149 13.41 -7.64 -4.90
N ALA A 150 13.30 -6.42 -5.44
CA ALA A 150 12.14 -5.57 -5.20
C ALA A 150 10.85 -6.25 -5.73
N PRO A 151 9.77 -6.28 -4.95
CA PRO A 151 8.46 -6.68 -5.43
C PRO A 151 7.88 -5.63 -6.38
N ASP A 152 6.67 -5.83 -6.87
CA ASP A 152 5.95 -4.84 -7.69
C ASP A 152 5.47 -3.65 -6.82
N VAL A 153 6.45 -2.91 -6.28
CA VAL A 153 6.23 -1.81 -5.35
C VAL A 153 5.42 -0.68 -6.00
N ASP A 154 5.70 -0.38 -7.27
CA ASP A 154 5.00 0.69 -7.97
C ASP A 154 3.52 0.34 -8.17
N ARG A 155 3.19 -0.91 -8.44
CA ARG A 155 1.80 -1.38 -8.49
C ARG A 155 1.07 -1.13 -7.17
N PHE A 156 1.72 -1.41 -6.03
CA PHE A 156 1.12 -1.14 -4.72
C PHE A 156 0.76 0.33 -4.53
N PHE A 157 1.72 1.24 -4.79
CA PHE A 157 1.47 2.67 -4.61
C PHE A 157 0.50 3.23 -5.65
N ASP A 158 0.56 2.75 -6.89
CA ASP A 158 -0.34 3.17 -7.97
C ASP A 158 -1.75 2.55 -7.83
N GLY A 159 -1.88 1.41 -7.18
CA GLY A 159 -3.16 0.74 -6.90
C GLY A 159 -3.97 1.35 -5.74
N PHE A 160 -3.36 2.25 -4.95
CA PHE A 160 -4.07 2.94 -3.88
C PHE A 160 -4.89 4.12 -4.40
N ARG A 161 -6.14 4.24 -3.94
CA ARG A 161 -7.06 5.35 -4.25
C ARG A 161 -7.71 5.86 -2.98
N VAL A 162 -7.73 7.17 -2.79
CA VAL A 162 -8.64 7.84 -1.86
C VAL A 162 -9.94 8.07 -2.60
N LEU A 163 -11.01 7.46 -2.12
CA LEU A 163 -12.34 7.52 -2.75
C LEU A 163 -13.12 8.73 -2.23
N GLU A 164 -12.96 9.04 -0.94
CA GLU A 164 -13.62 10.17 -0.30
C GLU A 164 -12.67 10.86 0.68
N ASP A 165 -12.63 12.20 0.66
CA ASP A 165 -11.88 12.98 1.63
C ASP A 165 -12.59 12.90 3.00
N CYS A 166 -11.83 12.64 4.06
CA CYS A 166 -12.41 12.63 5.39
C CYS A 166 -12.95 14.02 5.74
N PRO A 167 -14.24 14.12 6.11
CA PRO A 167 -14.84 15.41 6.41
C PRO A 167 -14.16 16.06 7.61
N VAL A 168 -14.12 17.39 7.58
CA VAL A 168 -13.87 18.18 8.78
C VAL A 168 -15.17 18.12 9.58
N ASP A 169 -15.15 17.52 10.77
CA ASP A 169 -16.31 17.57 11.66
C ASP A 169 -16.69 19.04 11.90
N GLN A 170 -17.74 19.49 11.22
CA GLN A 170 -18.20 20.89 11.27
C GLN A 170 -18.94 21.22 12.59
N ASN A 171 -19.13 20.23 13.46
CA ASN A 171 -19.82 20.42 14.71
C ASN A 171 -18.96 19.94 15.88
N PRO A 172 -18.15 20.79 16.51
CA PRO A 172 -17.76 20.53 17.89
C PRO A 172 -19.06 20.58 18.71
N SER A 173 -19.58 19.40 19.09
CA SER A 173 -20.67 19.38 20.10
C SER A 173 -20.24 20.21 21.29
N PRO A 174 -21.12 21.10 21.79
CA PRO A 174 -20.84 21.99 22.90
C PRO A 174 -20.47 21.23 24.18
#